data_4ada29db3041a4e04481af60aaf7a2b0
#
_entry.id   4ada29db3041a4e04481af60aaf7a2b0
#
_cell.length_a   1.000
_cell.length_b   1.000
_cell.length_c   1.000
_cell.angle_alpha   90.00
_cell.angle_beta   90.00
_cell.angle_gamma   90.00
#
_symmetry.space_group_name_H-M   'P 1'
#
loop_
_entity.id
_entity.type
_entity.pdbx_description
1 polymer ?
#
loop_
_entity_poly.entity_id
_entity_poly.type
_entity_poly.pdbx_seq_one_letter_code
_entity_poly.pdbx_strand_id
1 'polypeptide(L)'
;FEFFSLVMMALVLIAAVGGKSLSASLFSGMFGILCAMPGVAEATGEVRMTLGFVELNGGLKLLPVLIGLFALSQVINDVLRSDNSVEQIPISNQKLFPALSDWKLHAVNMLRSSVIGTWIGILPGIGANIGSVAAYSTAKSFSKTPEKFGHGSEEGIIASESANNATVGGALIPLVAMGIPGSVIDAILLGALVLHGLQPGPLLFKQSPSLIYTIM
;
A
#
# COMPACT_ATOMS: atom_id res chain seq x y z
N PHE A 1 -16.11 -17.23 0.25
CA PHE A 1 -15.37 -17.22 -1.03
C PHE A 1 -14.48 -15.98 -1.16
N GLU A 2 -14.89 -14.81 -0.69
CA GLU A 2 -14.16 -13.54 -0.83
C GLU A 2 -12.80 -13.56 -0.14
N PHE A 3 -12.71 -14.07 1.11
CA PHE A 3 -11.44 -14.19 1.83
C PHE A 3 -10.44 -15.11 1.13
N PHE A 4 -10.91 -16.19 0.52
CA PHE A 4 -10.04 -17.09 -0.22
C PHE A 4 -9.44 -16.40 -1.46
N SER A 5 -10.24 -15.67 -2.21
CA SER A 5 -9.75 -14.92 -3.38
C SER A 5 -8.75 -13.83 -2.98
N LEU A 6 -8.97 -13.14 -1.86
CA LEU A 6 -8.03 -12.13 -1.34
C LEU A 6 -6.69 -12.77 -0.93
N VAL A 7 -6.73 -13.91 -0.24
CA VAL A 7 -5.50 -14.64 0.15
C VAL A 7 -4.75 -15.13 -1.09
N MET A 8 -5.45 -15.69 -2.08
CA MET A 8 -4.84 -16.13 -3.33
C MET A 8 -4.23 -14.96 -4.10
N MET A 9 -4.92 -13.82 -4.17
CA MET A 9 -4.38 -12.60 -4.78
C MET A 9 -3.12 -12.11 -4.05
N ALA A 10 -3.11 -12.10 -2.73
CA ALA A 10 -1.93 -11.72 -1.95
C ALA A 10 -0.74 -12.66 -2.20
N LEU A 11 -0.97 -13.97 -2.27
CA LEU A 11 0.08 -14.96 -2.57
C LEU A 11 0.64 -14.76 -3.99
N VAL A 12 -0.21 -14.48 -4.98
CA VAL A 12 0.21 -14.18 -6.35
C VAL A 12 1.05 -12.90 -6.38
N LEU A 13 0.64 -11.85 -5.65
CA LEU A 13 1.41 -10.61 -5.54
C LEU A 13 2.77 -10.82 -4.88
N ILE A 14 2.83 -11.59 -3.80
CA ILE A 14 4.09 -11.96 -3.14
C ILE A 14 5.01 -12.69 -4.12
N ALA A 15 4.48 -13.62 -4.91
CA ALA A 15 5.24 -14.34 -5.93
C ALA A 15 5.74 -13.41 -7.05
N ALA A 16 4.91 -12.44 -7.48
CA ALA A 16 5.25 -11.50 -8.55
C ALA A 16 6.29 -10.45 -8.14
N VAL A 17 6.23 -9.99 -6.89
CA VAL A 17 7.18 -9.00 -6.33
C VAL A 17 8.47 -9.66 -5.89
N GLY A 18 8.40 -10.93 -5.52
CA GLY A 18 9.52 -11.72 -5.06
C GLY A 18 10.66 -11.71 -6.09
N GLY A 19 11.90 -11.67 -5.58
CA GLY A 19 13.10 -11.64 -6.38
C GLY A 19 13.35 -12.94 -7.17
N LYS A 20 14.60 -13.38 -7.25
CA LYS A 20 15.03 -14.54 -8.05
C LYS A 20 14.53 -15.91 -7.53
N SER A 21 13.95 -15.99 -6.32
CA SER A 21 13.53 -17.25 -5.69
C SER A 21 12.08 -17.19 -5.23
N LEU A 22 11.21 -17.89 -5.94
CA LEU A 22 9.80 -18.05 -5.59
C LEU A 22 9.62 -18.68 -4.19
N SER A 23 10.44 -19.67 -3.85
CA SER A 23 10.39 -20.36 -2.54
C SER A 23 10.71 -19.39 -1.39
N ALA A 24 11.71 -18.52 -1.56
CA ALA A 24 12.04 -17.52 -0.55
C ALA A 24 10.90 -16.49 -0.36
N SER A 25 10.27 -16.08 -1.46
CA SER A 25 9.12 -15.15 -1.42
C SER A 25 7.91 -15.76 -0.72
N LEU A 26 7.58 -17.00 -1.02
CA LEU A 26 6.49 -17.72 -0.37
C LEU A 26 6.78 -17.95 1.12
N PHE A 27 8.03 -18.35 1.46
CA PHE A 27 8.43 -18.52 2.86
C PHE A 27 8.31 -17.20 3.64
N SER A 28 8.77 -16.09 3.05
CA SER A 28 8.64 -14.76 3.67
C SER A 28 7.17 -14.37 3.86
N GLY A 29 6.31 -14.65 2.89
CA GLY A 29 4.87 -14.40 3.00
C GLY A 29 4.22 -15.22 4.11
N MET A 30 4.54 -16.52 4.20
CA MET A 30 4.07 -17.40 5.28
C MET A 30 4.55 -16.92 6.65
N PHE A 31 5.81 -16.48 6.75
CA PHE A 31 6.36 -15.91 7.98
C PHE A 31 5.63 -14.62 8.36
N GLY A 32 5.30 -13.75 7.39
CA GLY A 32 4.49 -12.56 7.62
C GLY A 32 3.10 -12.87 8.16
N ILE A 33 2.44 -13.91 7.63
CA ILE A 33 1.15 -14.40 8.13
C ILE A 33 1.29 -14.90 9.59
N LEU A 34 2.33 -15.67 9.90
CA LEU A 34 2.60 -16.12 11.27
C LEU A 34 2.81 -14.94 12.23
N CYS A 35 3.52 -13.91 11.81
CA CYS A 35 3.71 -12.69 12.61
C CYS A 35 2.42 -11.90 12.81
N ALA A 36 1.45 -12.02 11.91
CA ALA A 36 0.16 -11.36 12.03
C ALA A 36 -0.85 -12.10 12.92
N MET A 37 -0.54 -13.35 13.32
CA MET A 37 -1.45 -14.19 14.14
C MET A 37 -1.55 -13.82 15.62
N PRO A 38 -0.47 -13.34 16.30
CA PRO A 38 -0.56 -12.96 17.71
C PRO A 38 -1.59 -11.86 17.94
N GLY A 39 -2.35 -11.98 19.03
CA GLY A 39 -3.33 -10.98 19.43
C GLY A 39 -4.68 -11.56 19.80
N VAL A 40 -5.67 -10.69 19.95
CA VAL A 40 -7.06 -11.08 20.22
C VAL A 40 -7.79 -11.29 18.89
N ALA A 41 -8.42 -12.45 18.73
CA ALA A 41 -9.24 -12.72 17.56
C ALA A 41 -10.51 -11.89 17.59
N GLU A 42 -10.70 -10.99 16.62
CA GLU A 42 -11.87 -10.08 16.57
C GLU A 42 -13.21 -10.83 16.53
N ALA A 43 -13.23 -12.02 15.94
CA ALA A 43 -14.47 -12.81 15.80
C ALA A 43 -14.89 -13.55 17.09
N THR A 44 -13.91 -13.98 17.90
CA THR A 44 -14.16 -14.84 19.08
C THR A 44 -13.77 -14.19 20.41
N GLY A 45 -12.99 -13.10 20.38
CA GLY A 45 -12.40 -12.48 21.57
C GLY A 45 -11.30 -13.30 22.23
N GLU A 46 -10.91 -14.42 21.65
CA GLU A 46 -9.89 -15.30 22.22
C GLU A 46 -8.48 -14.77 21.97
N VAL A 47 -7.63 -14.90 23.00
CA VAL A 47 -6.22 -14.55 22.92
C VAL A 47 -5.46 -15.66 22.20
N ARG A 48 -4.72 -15.33 21.13
CA ARG A 48 -3.96 -16.28 20.34
C ARG A 48 -2.48 -15.92 20.29
N MET A 49 -1.63 -16.93 20.45
CA MET A 49 -0.18 -16.87 20.26
C MET A 49 0.54 -15.71 20.97
N THR A 50 0.01 -15.23 22.10
CA THR A 50 0.63 -14.14 22.87
C THR A 50 1.71 -14.63 23.84
N LEU A 51 1.89 -15.96 23.98
CA LEU A 51 2.90 -16.57 24.86
C LEU A 51 2.84 -16.06 26.31
N GLY A 52 1.69 -15.55 26.74
CA GLY A 52 1.48 -14.98 28.08
C GLY A 52 1.89 -13.50 28.22
N PHE A 53 2.38 -12.86 27.15
CA PHE A 53 2.71 -11.43 27.17
C PHE A 53 1.47 -10.59 26.89
N VAL A 54 1.11 -9.72 27.83
CA VAL A 54 -0.06 -8.83 27.74
C VAL A 54 0.10 -7.82 26.59
N GLU A 55 1.32 -7.41 26.33
CA GLU A 55 1.69 -6.46 25.27
C GLU A 55 1.34 -7.01 23.88
N LEU A 56 1.36 -8.33 23.70
CA LEU A 56 1.00 -8.99 22.43
C LEU A 56 -0.51 -9.14 22.26
N ASN A 57 -1.34 -8.82 23.24
CA ASN A 57 -2.80 -8.85 23.09
C ASN A 57 -3.28 -7.88 21.98
N GLY A 58 -2.57 -6.76 21.80
CA GLY A 58 -2.84 -5.81 20.71
C GLY A 58 -2.30 -6.24 19.34
N GLY A 59 -1.69 -7.42 19.25
CA GLY A 59 -1.01 -7.91 18.05
C GLY A 59 0.25 -7.11 17.70
N LEU A 60 0.93 -7.56 16.65
CA LEU A 60 2.07 -6.83 16.08
C LEU A 60 1.52 -5.73 15.16
N LYS A 61 1.61 -4.49 15.57
CA LYS A 61 1.14 -3.35 14.77
C LYS A 61 2.01 -3.18 13.53
N LEU A 62 1.38 -3.01 12.38
CA LEU A 62 2.04 -2.93 11.09
C LEU A 62 3.13 -1.85 11.03
N LEU A 63 2.84 -0.64 11.51
CA LEU A 63 3.77 0.49 11.43
C LEU A 63 5.09 0.25 12.18
N PRO A 64 5.13 -0.17 13.45
CA PRO A 64 6.38 -0.53 14.13
C PRO A 64 7.14 -1.67 13.44
N VAL A 65 6.43 -2.67 12.91
CA VAL A 65 7.06 -3.79 12.18
C VAL A 65 7.74 -3.29 10.91
N LEU A 66 7.09 -2.44 10.13
CA LEU A 66 7.67 -1.87 8.92
C LEU A 66 8.87 -0.97 9.23
N ILE A 67 8.78 -0.14 10.27
CA ILE A 67 9.91 0.70 10.72
C ILE A 67 11.09 -0.20 11.13
N GLY A 68 10.84 -1.26 11.88
CA GLY A 68 11.88 -2.20 12.30
C GLY A 68 12.53 -2.93 11.12
N LEU A 69 11.72 -3.45 10.20
CA LEU A 69 12.22 -4.21 9.06
C LEU A 69 12.96 -3.35 8.03
N PHE A 70 12.47 -2.17 7.72
CA PHE A 70 13.04 -1.35 6.65
C PHE A 70 13.98 -0.26 7.19
N ALA A 71 13.52 0.59 8.10
CA ALA A 71 14.32 1.72 8.56
C ALA A 71 15.47 1.26 9.46
N LEU A 72 15.18 0.46 10.49
CA LEU A 72 16.22 0.00 11.43
C LEU A 72 17.23 -0.93 10.74
N SER A 73 16.76 -1.82 9.87
CA SER A 73 17.62 -2.69 9.07
C SER A 73 18.56 -1.88 8.18
N GLN A 74 18.08 -0.80 7.54
CA GLN A 74 18.90 0.07 6.72
C GLN A 74 19.96 0.80 7.57
N VAL A 75 19.56 1.38 8.70
CA VAL A 75 20.50 2.06 9.62
C VAL A 75 21.62 1.12 10.07
N ILE A 76 21.26 -0.12 10.47
CA ILE A 76 22.26 -1.12 10.88
C ILE A 76 23.21 -1.43 9.72
N ASN A 77 22.68 -1.64 8.51
CA ASN A 77 23.51 -1.88 7.34
C ASN A 77 24.45 -0.72 7.02
N ASP A 78 23.97 0.51 7.12
CA ASP A 78 24.75 1.70 6.83
C ASP A 78 25.88 1.88 7.87
N VAL A 79 25.59 1.63 9.15
CA VAL A 79 26.60 1.63 10.22
C VAL A 79 27.65 0.55 9.99
N LEU A 80 27.24 -0.66 9.63
CA LEU A 80 28.18 -1.77 9.38
C LEU A 80 29.02 -1.56 8.12
N ARG A 81 28.54 -0.77 7.16
CA ARG A 81 29.24 -0.45 5.90
C ARG A 81 29.93 0.90 5.94
N SER A 82 29.96 1.57 7.08
CA SER A 82 30.49 2.93 7.27
C SER A 82 31.97 3.09 6.86
N ASP A 83 32.73 2.01 6.65
CA ASP A 83 34.12 2.04 6.16
C ASP A 83 34.24 2.27 4.64
N ASN A 84 33.16 2.20 3.89
CA ASN A 84 33.19 2.52 2.47
C ASN A 84 32.84 4.00 2.30
N SER A 85 33.80 4.76 1.73
CA SER A 85 33.58 6.15 1.32
C SER A 85 32.26 6.25 0.55
N VAL A 86 31.27 6.91 1.15
CA VAL A 86 30.00 7.21 0.47
C VAL A 86 30.36 8.11 -0.70
N GLU A 87 30.28 7.57 -1.90
CA GLU A 87 30.44 8.35 -3.13
C GLU A 87 29.33 9.40 -3.11
N GLN A 88 29.73 10.65 -2.84
CA GLN A 88 28.77 11.75 -2.81
C GLN A 88 28.23 11.91 -4.21
N ILE A 89 26.94 11.59 -4.37
CA ILE A 89 26.25 11.84 -5.61
C ILE A 89 26.30 13.35 -5.86
N PRO A 90 26.99 13.83 -6.93
CA PRO A 90 27.06 15.26 -7.18
C PRO A 90 25.63 15.78 -7.37
N ILE A 91 25.24 16.73 -6.52
CA ILE A 91 23.96 17.43 -6.67
C ILE A 91 24.08 18.25 -7.96
N SER A 92 23.70 17.64 -9.06
CA SER A 92 23.51 18.35 -10.32
C SER A 92 22.39 19.35 -10.14
N ASN A 93 22.50 20.54 -10.74
CA ASN A 93 21.42 21.52 -10.85
C ASN A 93 20.26 20.96 -11.70
N GLN A 94 19.68 19.89 -11.23
CA GLN A 94 18.50 19.29 -11.89
C GLN A 94 17.30 20.21 -11.67
N LYS A 95 16.57 20.42 -12.76
CA LYS A 95 15.35 21.20 -12.71
C LYS A 95 14.40 20.55 -11.69
N LEU A 96 13.89 21.32 -10.74
CA LEU A 96 12.95 20.85 -9.72
C LEU A 96 11.65 20.27 -10.31
N PHE A 97 11.33 20.67 -11.54
CA PHE A 97 10.11 20.21 -12.22
C PHE A 97 10.49 19.32 -13.41
N PRO A 98 9.82 18.17 -13.57
CA PRO A 98 10.01 17.30 -14.72
C PRO A 98 9.61 18.05 -16.00
N ALA A 99 10.32 17.77 -17.09
CA ALA A 99 10.00 18.35 -18.39
C ALA A 99 8.67 17.79 -18.92
N LEU A 100 8.00 18.52 -19.79
CA LEU A 100 6.75 18.07 -20.43
C LEU A 100 6.95 16.78 -21.24
N SER A 101 8.17 16.53 -21.72
CA SER A 101 8.58 15.29 -22.37
C SER A 101 8.47 14.08 -21.43
N ASP A 102 8.85 14.24 -20.15
CA ASP A 102 8.87 13.17 -19.16
C ASP A 102 7.44 12.74 -18.81
N TRP A 103 6.53 13.72 -18.73
CA TRP A 103 5.10 13.45 -18.58
C TRP A 103 4.54 12.61 -19.72
N LYS A 104 4.90 12.93 -20.97
CA LYS A 104 4.46 12.17 -22.14
C LYS A 104 5.06 10.76 -22.14
N LEU A 105 6.33 10.61 -21.76
CA LEU A 105 7.02 9.34 -21.73
C LEU A 105 6.37 8.37 -20.73
N HIS A 106 5.98 8.88 -19.56
CA HIS A 106 5.44 8.07 -18.48
C HIS A 106 3.90 8.04 -18.42
N ALA A 107 3.21 8.77 -19.29
CA ALA A 107 1.74 8.92 -19.24
C ALA A 107 0.99 7.57 -19.24
N VAL A 108 1.40 6.63 -20.08
CA VAL A 108 0.77 5.30 -20.15
C VAL A 108 0.98 4.52 -18.85
N ASN A 109 2.18 4.60 -18.27
CA ASN A 109 2.50 3.96 -17.00
C ASN A 109 1.68 4.57 -15.85
N MET A 110 1.60 5.89 -15.80
CA MET A 110 0.80 6.63 -14.80
C MET A 110 -0.68 6.23 -14.90
N LEU A 111 -1.25 6.30 -16.10
CA LEU A 111 -2.66 5.98 -16.32
C LEU A 111 -2.99 4.53 -15.94
N ARG A 112 -2.18 3.58 -16.41
CA ARG A 112 -2.34 2.16 -16.08
C ARG A 112 -2.27 1.93 -14.58
N SER A 113 -1.29 2.51 -13.91
CA SER A 113 -1.07 2.35 -12.47
C SER A 113 -2.17 3.02 -11.66
N SER A 114 -2.66 4.18 -12.10
CA SER A 114 -3.81 4.85 -11.48
C SER A 114 -5.09 4.01 -11.60
N VAL A 115 -5.34 3.39 -12.74
CA VAL A 115 -6.48 2.47 -12.92
C VAL A 115 -6.36 1.28 -11.97
N ILE A 116 -5.17 0.66 -11.86
CA ILE A 116 -4.92 -0.45 -10.92
C ILE A 116 -5.17 0.01 -9.47
N GLY A 117 -4.62 1.16 -9.09
CA GLY A 117 -4.79 1.73 -7.76
C GLY A 117 -6.27 1.99 -7.43
N THR A 118 -7.00 2.64 -8.33
CA THR A 118 -8.43 2.90 -8.15
C THR A 118 -9.23 1.61 -7.98
N TRP A 119 -9.00 0.60 -8.82
CA TRP A 119 -9.67 -0.70 -8.70
C TRP A 119 -9.42 -1.38 -7.36
N ILE A 120 -8.16 -1.36 -6.89
CA ILE A 120 -7.80 -1.94 -5.60
C ILE A 120 -8.40 -1.13 -4.46
N GLY A 121 -8.43 0.20 -4.59
CA GLY A 121 -9.05 1.08 -3.60
C GLY A 121 -10.54 0.83 -3.38
N ILE A 122 -11.28 0.49 -4.44
CA ILE A 122 -12.71 0.16 -4.33
C ILE A 122 -12.94 -1.09 -3.45
N LEU A 123 -11.95 -1.96 -3.33
CA LEU A 123 -12.09 -3.21 -2.56
C LEU A 123 -11.83 -2.94 -1.06
N PRO A 124 -12.84 -3.09 -0.18
CA PRO A 124 -12.67 -2.83 1.24
C PRO A 124 -11.60 -3.71 1.88
N GLY A 125 -10.80 -3.13 2.77
CA GLY A 125 -9.82 -3.85 3.59
C GLY A 125 -8.47 -4.14 2.91
N ILE A 126 -8.28 -3.80 1.63
CA ILE A 126 -7.04 -4.09 0.91
C ILE A 126 -5.98 -3.00 1.15
N GLY A 127 -6.37 -1.74 1.07
CA GLY A 127 -5.50 -0.59 1.33
C GLY A 127 -4.52 -0.24 0.21
N ALA A 128 -3.92 0.95 0.32
CA ALA A 128 -3.07 1.54 -0.71
C ALA A 128 -1.76 0.78 -0.96
N ASN A 129 -1.23 0.11 0.05
CA ASN A 129 0.02 -0.65 -0.06
C ASN A 129 -0.05 -1.74 -1.13
N ILE A 130 -1.18 -2.46 -1.18
CA ILE A 130 -1.37 -3.53 -2.18
C ILE A 130 -1.53 -2.94 -3.57
N GLY A 131 -2.21 -1.79 -3.68
CA GLY A 131 -2.31 -1.05 -4.94
C GLY A 131 -0.95 -0.66 -5.51
N SER A 132 -0.08 -0.11 -4.68
CA SER A 132 1.29 0.27 -5.05
C SER A 132 2.11 -0.92 -5.54
N VAL A 133 2.08 -2.02 -4.78
CA VAL A 133 2.83 -3.25 -5.11
C VAL A 133 2.31 -3.90 -6.39
N ALA A 134 1.02 -3.97 -6.59
CA ALA A 134 0.41 -4.52 -7.80
C ALA A 134 0.77 -3.70 -9.04
N ALA A 135 0.71 -2.37 -8.93
CA ALA A 135 1.10 -1.46 -10.02
C ALA A 135 2.59 -1.56 -10.33
N TYR A 136 3.45 -1.62 -9.31
CA TYR A 136 4.89 -1.83 -9.48
C TYR A 136 5.19 -3.13 -10.22
N SER A 137 4.58 -4.24 -9.81
CA SER A 137 4.76 -5.54 -10.45
C SER A 137 4.28 -5.54 -11.90
N THR A 138 3.14 -4.90 -12.15
CA THR A 138 2.60 -4.72 -13.49
C THR A 138 3.54 -3.87 -14.35
N ALA A 139 4.04 -2.75 -13.81
CA ALA A 139 4.98 -1.89 -14.52
C ALA A 139 6.26 -2.64 -14.88
N LYS A 140 6.81 -3.42 -13.95
CA LYS A 140 7.98 -4.27 -14.18
C LYS A 140 7.76 -5.28 -15.31
N SER A 141 6.58 -5.90 -15.36
CA SER A 141 6.25 -6.90 -16.39
C SER A 141 6.10 -6.30 -17.80
N PHE A 142 5.70 -5.03 -17.87
CA PHE A 142 5.53 -4.32 -19.16
C PHE A 142 6.72 -3.42 -19.52
N SER A 143 7.70 -3.30 -18.64
CA SER A 143 8.88 -2.46 -18.88
C SER A 143 9.82 -3.10 -19.91
N LYS A 144 10.47 -2.24 -20.69
CA LYS A 144 11.56 -2.63 -21.58
C LYS A 144 12.89 -2.89 -20.84
N THR A 145 12.98 -2.42 -19.59
CA THR A 145 14.18 -2.52 -18.73
C THR A 145 13.82 -3.05 -17.34
N PRO A 146 13.23 -4.27 -17.23
CA PRO A 146 12.75 -4.82 -15.97
C PRO A 146 13.87 -5.04 -14.93
N GLU A 147 15.12 -5.11 -15.37
CA GLU A 147 16.31 -5.27 -14.53
C GLU A 147 16.62 -4.02 -13.69
N LYS A 148 16.13 -2.84 -14.10
CA LYS A 148 16.28 -1.59 -13.33
C LYS A 148 15.37 -1.54 -12.11
N PHE A 149 14.32 -2.34 -12.07
CA PHE A 149 13.39 -2.38 -10.95
C PHE A 149 14.09 -2.94 -9.69
N GLY A 150 14.05 -2.17 -8.61
CA GLY A 150 14.84 -2.41 -7.40
C GLY A 150 16.22 -1.73 -7.39
N HIS A 151 16.63 -1.10 -8.49
CA HIS A 151 17.93 -0.42 -8.65
C HIS A 151 17.78 1.03 -9.17
N GLY A 152 16.70 1.72 -8.78
CA GLY A 152 16.47 3.12 -9.16
C GLY A 152 15.65 3.27 -10.44
N SER A 153 14.61 2.46 -10.64
CA SER A 153 13.70 2.58 -11.79
C SER A 153 12.70 3.74 -11.60
N GLU A 154 12.75 4.74 -12.48
CA GLU A 154 11.76 5.82 -12.53
C GLU A 154 10.35 5.25 -12.80
N GLU A 155 10.23 4.31 -13.73
CA GLU A 155 8.97 3.64 -14.05
C GLU A 155 8.36 2.96 -12.81
N GLY A 156 9.19 2.34 -11.97
CA GLY A 156 8.76 1.68 -10.74
C GLY A 156 8.22 2.66 -9.71
N ILE A 157 8.93 3.77 -9.51
CA ILE A 157 8.51 4.85 -8.58
C ILE A 157 7.18 5.45 -9.06
N ILE A 158 7.10 5.84 -10.33
CA ILE A 158 5.89 6.42 -10.92
C ILE A 158 4.70 5.47 -10.79
N ALA A 159 4.90 4.18 -11.05
CA ALA A 159 3.83 3.20 -10.93
C ALA A 159 3.31 3.07 -9.50
N SER A 160 4.21 2.94 -8.53
CA SER A 160 3.85 2.80 -7.12
C SER A 160 3.12 4.02 -6.59
N GLU A 161 3.66 5.21 -6.87
CA GLU A 161 3.09 6.47 -6.36
C GLU A 161 1.77 6.83 -7.04
N SER A 162 1.67 6.62 -8.36
CA SER A 162 0.41 6.84 -9.08
C SER A 162 -0.70 5.94 -8.56
N ALA A 163 -0.41 4.67 -8.30
CA ALA A 163 -1.37 3.73 -7.73
C ALA A 163 -1.72 4.07 -6.28
N ASN A 164 -0.73 4.43 -5.46
CA ASN A 164 -0.93 4.82 -4.07
C ASN A 164 -1.95 5.97 -3.96
N ASN A 165 -1.73 7.02 -4.72
CA ASN A 165 -2.63 8.18 -4.73
C ASN A 165 -4.02 7.82 -5.30
N ALA A 166 -4.08 7.04 -6.37
CA ALA A 166 -5.33 6.62 -6.98
C ALA A 166 -6.15 5.67 -6.08
N THR A 167 -5.49 4.87 -5.25
CA THR A 167 -6.16 3.99 -4.28
C THR A 167 -6.97 4.79 -3.26
N VAL A 168 -6.49 5.96 -2.84
CA VAL A 168 -7.24 6.85 -1.93
C VAL A 168 -8.56 7.28 -2.57
N GLY A 169 -8.51 7.73 -3.82
CA GLY A 169 -9.72 8.07 -4.58
C GLY A 169 -10.67 6.87 -4.75
N GLY A 170 -10.11 5.70 -5.05
CA GLY A 170 -10.87 4.46 -5.16
C GLY A 170 -11.59 4.08 -3.86
N ALA A 171 -10.93 4.23 -2.71
CA ALA A 171 -11.48 3.89 -1.39
C ALA A 171 -12.59 4.85 -0.93
N LEU A 172 -12.60 6.08 -1.41
CA LEU A 172 -13.69 7.02 -1.16
C LEU A 172 -15.00 6.58 -1.81
N ILE A 173 -14.97 5.80 -2.89
CA ILE A 173 -16.19 5.36 -3.57
C ILE A 173 -17.07 4.49 -2.63
N PRO A 174 -16.61 3.36 -2.08
CA PRO A 174 -17.42 2.57 -1.14
C PRO A 174 -17.69 3.33 0.17
N LEU A 175 -16.76 4.16 0.63
CA LEU A 175 -16.94 4.97 1.82
C LEU A 175 -18.13 5.91 1.68
N VAL A 176 -18.16 6.69 0.62
CA VAL A 176 -19.21 7.71 0.39
C VAL A 176 -20.53 7.05 -0.03
N ALA A 177 -20.48 6.04 -0.92
CA ALA A 177 -21.66 5.42 -1.47
C ALA A 177 -22.38 4.46 -0.52
N MET A 178 -21.62 3.73 0.30
CA MET A 178 -22.15 2.66 1.16
C MET A 178 -21.82 2.83 2.65
N GLY A 179 -20.96 3.77 3.01
CA GLY A 179 -20.47 3.92 4.38
C GLY A 179 -19.50 2.81 4.80
N ILE A 180 -18.84 2.16 3.83
CA ILE A 180 -17.92 1.04 4.10
C ILE A 180 -16.49 1.55 3.92
N PRO A 181 -15.67 1.61 5.00
CA PRO A 181 -14.29 2.07 4.89
C PRO A 181 -13.41 1.01 4.21
N GLY A 182 -12.55 1.44 3.30
CA GLY A 182 -11.60 0.59 2.58
C GLY A 182 -10.31 0.33 3.36
N SER A 183 -10.00 1.19 4.34
CA SER A 183 -8.78 1.11 5.14
C SER A 183 -8.99 1.69 6.54
N VAL A 184 -7.97 1.58 7.41
CA VAL A 184 -7.99 2.21 8.74
C VAL A 184 -8.12 3.75 8.62
N ILE A 185 -7.47 4.34 7.62
CA ILE A 185 -7.53 5.79 7.36
C ILE A 185 -8.97 6.18 6.98
N ASP A 186 -9.59 5.40 6.11
CA ASP A 186 -10.98 5.63 5.69
C ASP A 186 -11.96 5.46 6.84
N ALA A 187 -11.70 4.54 7.78
CA ALA A 187 -12.51 4.38 8.98
C ALA A 187 -12.42 5.61 9.90
N ILE A 188 -11.24 6.21 10.01
CA ILE A 188 -11.07 7.48 10.74
C ILE A 188 -11.81 8.62 10.04
N LEU A 189 -11.72 8.69 8.71
CA LEU A 189 -12.45 9.67 7.91
C LEU A 189 -13.97 9.49 8.04
N LEU A 190 -14.45 8.25 8.01
CA LEU A 190 -15.85 7.92 8.26
C LEU A 190 -16.31 8.46 9.63
N GLY A 191 -15.51 8.20 10.68
CA GLY A 191 -15.76 8.72 12.01
C GLY A 191 -15.83 10.24 12.04
N ALA A 192 -14.91 10.93 11.37
CA ALA A 192 -14.91 12.38 11.25
C ALA A 192 -16.17 12.91 10.55
N LEU A 193 -16.58 12.29 9.45
CA LEU A 193 -17.81 12.66 8.74
C LEU A 193 -19.03 12.52 9.64
N VAL A 194 -19.14 11.40 10.36
CA VAL A 194 -20.25 11.15 11.28
C VAL A 194 -20.28 12.16 12.43
N LEU A 195 -19.12 12.54 12.98
CA LEU A 195 -19.02 13.59 14.01
C LEU A 195 -19.51 14.95 13.52
N HIS A 196 -19.35 15.24 12.24
CA HIS A 196 -19.89 16.45 11.59
C HIS A 196 -21.36 16.32 11.16
N GLY A 197 -22.05 15.27 11.58
CA GLY A 197 -23.47 15.05 11.27
C GLY A 197 -23.73 14.52 9.85
N LEU A 198 -22.66 14.12 9.13
CA LEU A 198 -22.77 13.55 7.81
C LEU A 198 -22.84 12.03 7.94
N GLN A 199 -23.82 11.43 7.26
CA GLN A 199 -23.99 9.97 7.25
C GLN A 199 -23.60 9.42 5.87
N PRO A 200 -22.36 8.95 5.67
CA PRO A 200 -21.95 8.30 4.44
C PRO A 200 -22.84 7.10 4.13
N GLY A 201 -23.19 6.97 2.87
CA GLY A 201 -24.14 5.98 2.39
C GLY A 201 -25.15 6.56 1.41
N PRO A 202 -26.14 5.79 0.97
CA PRO A 202 -27.11 6.21 -0.06
C PRO A 202 -27.89 7.49 0.29
N LEU A 203 -28.08 7.76 1.58
CA LEU A 203 -28.79 8.95 2.06
C LEU A 203 -27.99 10.25 1.86
N LEU A 204 -26.67 10.17 1.88
CA LEU A 204 -25.79 11.34 1.70
C LEU A 204 -26.02 12.01 0.36
N PHE A 205 -26.28 11.23 -0.70
CA PHE A 205 -26.57 11.74 -2.04
C PHE A 205 -27.87 12.56 -2.11
N LYS A 206 -28.83 12.27 -1.22
CA LYS A 206 -30.11 13.01 -1.13
C LYS A 206 -30.03 14.20 -0.20
N GLN A 207 -29.33 14.04 0.93
CA GLN A 207 -29.31 15.07 1.99
C GLN A 207 -28.27 16.15 1.75
N SER A 208 -27.14 15.82 1.15
CA SER A 208 -26.02 16.74 0.96
C SER A 208 -25.33 16.56 -0.39
N PRO A 209 -26.03 16.76 -1.52
CA PRO A 209 -25.43 16.57 -2.85
C PRO A 209 -24.24 17.50 -3.12
N SER A 210 -24.28 18.73 -2.60
CA SER A 210 -23.17 19.71 -2.73
C SER A 210 -21.87 19.22 -2.11
N LEU A 211 -21.96 18.48 -0.99
CA LEU A 211 -20.80 17.91 -0.32
C LEU A 211 -20.08 16.88 -1.20
N ILE A 212 -20.84 16.04 -1.89
CA ILE A 212 -20.28 15.02 -2.79
C ILE A 212 -19.47 15.67 -3.90
N TYR A 213 -19.99 16.73 -4.51
CA TYR A 213 -19.23 17.50 -5.51
C TYR A 213 -17.98 18.18 -4.96
N THR A 214 -17.94 18.42 -3.64
CA THR A 214 -16.76 19.03 -3.00
C THR A 214 -15.69 17.98 -2.68
N ILE A 215 -16.09 16.74 -2.41
CA ILE A 215 -15.18 15.62 -2.10
C ILE A 215 -14.60 15.01 -3.39
N MET A 216 -15.33 15.02 -4.49
CA MET A 216 -14.90 14.49 -5.80
C MET A 216 -14.11 15.52 -6.60
#